data_fa7d9cc9c4d485f76c392946dcefa886
#
_entry.id   fa7d9cc9c4d485f76c392946dcefa886
#
_cell.length_a   1.000
_cell.length_b   1.000
_cell.length_c   1.000
_cell.angle_alpha   90.00
_cell.angle_beta   90.00
_cell.angle_gamma   90.00
#
_symmetry.space_group_name_H-M   'P 1'
#
loop_
_entity.id
_entity.type
_entity.pdbx_description
1 polymer ?
#
loop_
_entity_poly.entity_id
_entity_poly.type
_entity_poly.pdbx_seq_one_letter_code
_entity_poly.pdbx_strand_id
1 'polypeptide(L)'
;MFQLKFLIVFLFFALGWSACVQTQSKRNEFNIADSKSYEASMFRQNCAICHGQEANGKEMDGRLIPSLRYGAAAQKSEEEIYSQIKEGKLPMPSFKNQLTEEEIRKMVQFIRRDLQGKQER
;
A
#
# COMPACT_ATOMS: atom_id res chain seq x y z
N MET A 1 -43.92 40.94 -7.86
CA MET A 1 -43.82 39.51 -8.29
C MET A 1 -42.47 39.12 -8.86
N PHE A 2 -41.74 40.04 -9.51
CA PHE A 2 -40.42 39.73 -10.07
C PHE A 2 -39.34 39.50 -8.99
N GLN A 3 -39.36 40.30 -7.94
CA GLN A 3 -38.37 40.23 -6.84
C GLN A 3 -38.43 38.92 -6.04
N LEU A 4 -39.62 38.31 -5.91
CA LEU A 4 -39.79 37.05 -5.15
C LEU A 4 -39.21 35.87 -5.91
N LYS A 5 -39.23 35.84 -7.23
CA LYS A 5 -38.65 34.78 -8.05
C LYS A 5 -37.13 34.78 -8.00
N PHE A 6 -36.47 35.92 -7.96
CA PHE A 6 -35.03 36.02 -7.80
C PHE A 6 -34.56 35.55 -6.41
N LEU A 7 -35.31 35.85 -5.36
CA LEU A 7 -35.00 35.37 -4.01
C LEU A 7 -35.04 33.84 -3.89
N ILE A 8 -36.05 33.22 -4.55
CA ILE A 8 -36.14 31.75 -4.53
C ILE A 8 -35.02 31.06 -5.29
N VAL A 9 -34.60 31.62 -6.43
CA VAL A 9 -33.49 31.09 -7.23
C VAL A 9 -32.16 31.24 -6.47
N PHE A 10 -31.95 32.38 -5.78
CA PHE A 10 -30.75 32.54 -4.94
C PHE A 10 -30.74 31.62 -3.73
N LEU A 11 -31.88 31.31 -3.15
CA LEU A 11 -31.97 30.39 -2.02
C LEU A 11 -31.65 28.96 -2.44
N PHE A 12 -32.06 28.52 -3.62
CA PHE A 12 -31.71 27.21 -4.16
C PHE A 12 -30.25 27.11 -4.55
N PHE A 13 -29.62 28.19 -4.98
CA PHE A 13 -28.18 28.22 -5.29
C PHE A 13 -27.31 28.16 -4.03
N ALA A 14 -27.77 28.74 -2.91
CA ALA A 14 -27.04 28.74 -1.65
C ALA A 14 -27.09 27.35 -0.94
N LEU A 15 -28.14 26.55 -1.17
CA LEU A 15 -28.31 25.22 -0.60
C LEU A 15 -27.58 24.12 -1.40
N GLY A 16 -27.15 24.40 -2.64
CA GLY A 16 -26.49 23.42 -3.52
C GLY A 16 -24.99 23.26 -3.30
N TRP A 17 -24.35 24.07 -2.46
CA TRP A 17 -22.92 24.02 -2.18
C TRP A 17 -22.56 23.39 -0.82
N SER A 18 -23.38 22.45 -0.36
CA SER A 18 -22.86 21.48 0.60
C SER A 18 -21.93 20.53 -0.16
N ALA A 19 -20.75 21.06 -0.53
CA ALA A 19 -19.67 20.28 -1.07
C ALA A 19 -19.44 19.11 -0.11
N CYS A 20 -19.51 17.89 -0.63
CA CYS A 20 -18.93 16.73 -0.01
C CYS A 20 -17.47 17.03 0.29
N VAL A 21 -17.19 17.54 1.48
CA VAL A 21 -15.85 17.47 2.06
C VAL A 21 -15.62 15.99 2.28
N GLN A 22 -15.11 15.31 1.25
CA GLN A 22 -14.52 14.01 1.43
C GLN A 22 -13.36 14.23 2.37
N THR A 23 -13.60 13.96 3.63
CA THR A 23 -12.55 13.75 4.61
C THR A 23 -11.82 12.50 4.13
N GLN A 24 -10.83 12.68 3.27
CA GLN A 24 -9.83 11.65 3.06
C GLN A 24 -9.21 11.43 4.42
N SER A 25 -9.69 10.40 5.12
CA SER A 25 -9.01 9.85 6.27
C SER A 25 -7.60 9.54 5.78
N LYS A 26 -6.65 10.37 6.15
CA LYS A 26 -5.24 10.14 5.96
C LYS A 26 -4.94 8.88 6.76
N ARG A 27 -5.11 7.70 6.14
CA ARG A 27 -4.58 6.46 6.70
C ARG A 27 -3.14 6.78 6.99
N ASN A 28 -2.73 6.69 8.26
CA ASN A 28 -1.32 6.76 8.62
C ASN A 28 -0.64 5.62 7.89
N GLU A 29 -0.16 5.92 6.70
CA GLU A 29 0.56 4.96 5.89
C GLU A 29 1.85 4.64 6.64
N PHE A 30 2.09 3.35 6.88
CA PHE A 30 3.30 2.91 7.57
C PHE A 30 4.54 3.37 6.79
N ASN A 31 5.41 4.12 7.46
CA ASN A 31 6.65 4.62 6.86
C ASN A 31 7.79 3.64 7.14
N ILE A 32 8.28 2.98 6.09
CA ILE A 32 9.35 1.99 6.20
C ILE A 32 10.68 2.67 6.53
N ALA A 33 10.95 3.85 5.96
CA ALA A 33 12.22 4.55 6.16
C ALA A 33 12.43 4.95 7.63
N ASP A 34 11.38 5.39 8.29
CA ASP A 34 11.43 5.86 9.68
C ASP A 34 11.28 4.73 10.72
N SER A 35 10.81 3.56 10.29
CA SER A 35 10.58 2.44 11.20
C SER A 35 11.88 1.79 11.64
N LYS A 36 11.98 1.57 12.97
CA LYS A 36 13.09 0.84 13.61
C LYS A 36 12.80 -0.65 13.82
N SER A 37 11.65 -1.14 13.32
CA SER A 37 11.31 -2.55 13.45
C SER A 37 12.31 -3.44 12.69
N TYR A 38 12.46 -4.67 13.16
CA TYR A 38 13.32 -5.67 12.53
C TYR A 38 12.87 -5.93 11.08
N GLU A 39 11.56 -6.05 10.86
CA GLU A 39 10.96 -6.33 9.56
C GLU A 39 11.21 -5.18 8.58
N ALA A 40 11.08 -3.92 9.02
CA ALA A 40 11.39 -2.76 8.18
C ALA A 40 12.90 -2.72 7.82
N SER A 41 13.77 -3.09 8.75
CA SER A 41 15.21 -3.19 8.48
C SER A 41 15.51 -4.28 7.45
N MET A 42 14.91 -5.45 7.63
CA MET A 42 15.04 -6.58 6.70
C MET A 42 14.50 -6.23 5.30
N PHE A 43 13.37 -5.52 5.23
CA PHE A 43 12.82 -5.03 3.97
C PHE A 43 13.81 -4.09 3.25
N ARG A 44 14.35 -3.10 3.96
CA ARG A 44 15.32 -2.15 3.38
C ARG A 44 16.54 -2.85 2.81
N GLN A 45 17.01 -3.91 3.46
CA GLN A 45 18.22 -4.64 3.06
C GLN A 45 17.97 -5.56 1.86
N ASN A 46 16.81 -6.20 1.77
CA ASN A 46 16.58 -7.29 0.83
C ASN A 46 15.57 -6.98 -0.28
N CYS A 47 14.61 -6.08 -0.02
CA CYS A 47 13.44 -5.89 -0.89
C CYS A 47 13.39 -4.52 -1.56
N ALA A 48 13.83 -3.47 -0.85
CA ALA A 48 13.70 -2.08 -1.27
C ALA A 48 14.41 -1.76 -2.59
N ILE A 49 15.50 -2.48 -2.90
CA ILE A 49 16.23 -2.27 -4.15
C ILE A 49 15.34 -2.49 -5.38
N CYS A 50 14.41 -3.43 -5.31
CA CYS A 50 13.46 -3.71 -6.39
C CYS A 50 12.09 -3.07 -6.14
N HIS A 51 11.55 -3.16 -4.93
CA HIS A 51 10.19 -2.72 -4.63
C HIS A 51 10.07 -1.24 -4.24
N GLY A 52 11.19 -0.50 -4.18
CA GLY A 52 11.23 0.90 -3.74
C GLY A 52 11.30 1.03 -2.21
N GLN A 53 11.80 2.17 -1.72
CA GLN A 53 12.04 2.40 -0.29
C GLN A 53 10.78 2.24 0.56
N GLU A 54 9.64 2.65 0.03
CA GLU A 54 8.33 2.57 0.68
C GLU A 54 7.43 1.48 0.10
N ALA A 55 8.00 0.48 -0.60
CA ALA A 55 7.27 -0.64 -1.19
C ALA A 55 6.18 -0.23 -2.21
N ASN A 56 6.28 0.95 -2.80
CA ASN A 56 5.33 1.48 -3.79
C ASN A 56 5.53 0.89 -5.20
N GLY A 57 6.54 0.06 -5.35
CA GLY A 57 6.99 -0.39 -6.66
C GLY A 57 7.82 0.67 -7.37
N LYS A 58 8.44 0.30 -8.45
CA LYS A 58 9.19 1.22 -9.34
C LYS A 58 9.42 0.59 -10.69
N GLU A 59 9.81 1.41 -11.65
CA GLU A 59 10.36 0.92 -12.90
C GLU A 59 11.85 0.56 -12.73
N MET A 60 12.25 -0.58 -13.26
CA MET A 60 13.60 -1.07 -13.26
C MET A 60 13.89 -1.83 -14.56
N ASP A 61 14.88 -1.38 -15.32
CA ASP A 61 15.27 -1.97 -16.61
C ASP A 61 14.10 -2.14 -17.60
N GLY A 62 13.24 -1.11 -17.70
CA GLY A 62 12.06 -1.12 -18.57
C GLY A 62 10.91 -2.05 -18.10
N ARG A 63 10.97 -2.55 -16.87
CA ARG A 63 9.95 -3.39 -16.26
C ARG A 63 9.35 -2.71 -15.03
N LEU A 64 8.03 -2.76 -14.93
CA LEU A 64 7.34 -2.28 -13.74
C LEU A 64 7.40 -3.35 -12.65
N ILE A 65 8.11 -3.04 -11.56
CA ILE A 65 8.07 -3.82 -10.33
C ILE A 65 6.83 -3.38 -9.55
N PRO A 66 5.92 -4.30 -9.22
CA PRO A 66 4.64 -3.93 -8.62
C PRO A 66 4.80 -3.40 -7.19
N SER A 67 3.86 -2.54 -6.79
CA SER A 67 3.68 -2.15 -5.40
C SER A 67 3.36 -3.38 -4.54
N LEU A 68 3.89 -3.42 -3.32
CA LEU A 68 3.51 -4.42 -2.32
C LEU A 68 2.34 -3.94 -1.44
N ARG A 69 2.00 -2.65 -1.49
CA ARG A 69 0.93 -2.03 -0.69
C ARG A 69 -0.45 -2.20 -1.30
N TYR A 70 -0.54 -2.17 -2.62
CA TYR A 70 -1.80 -2.18 -3.37
C TYR A 70 -1.69 -2.95 -4.69
N GLY A 71 -2.79 -3.01 -5.43
CA GLY A 71 -2.87 -3.71 -6.70
C GLY A 71 -2.81 -5.22 -6.55
N ALA A 72 -2.17 -5.91 -7.50
CA ALA A 72 -2.14 -7.36 -7.56
C ALA A 72 -1.49 -8.01 -6.33
N ALA A 73 -0.45 -7.38 -5.74
CA ALA A 73 0.19 -7.92 -4.54
C ALA A 73 -0.75 -7.92 -3.33
N ALA A 74 -1.63 -6.92 -3.22
CA ALA A 74 -2.60 -6.85 -2.13
C ALA A 74 -3.75 -7.86 -2.27
N GLN A 75 -3.92 -8.50 -3.41
CA GLN A 75 -4.93 -9.56 -3.62
C GLN A 75 -4.40 -10.95 -3.27
N LYS A 76 -3.08 -11.11 -3.12
CA LYS A 76 -2.47 -12.39 -2.79
C LYS A 76 -2.80 -12.82 -1.35
N SER A 77 -2.94 -14.12 -1.16
CA SER A 77 -2.96 -14.74 0.16
C SER A 77 -1.58 -14.70 0.83
N GLU A 78 -1.52 -14.95 2.12
CA GLU A 78 -0.25 -15.05 2.85
C GLU A 78 0.64 -16.16 2.31
N GLU A 79 0.06 -17.29 1.96
CA GLU A 79 0.77 -18.44 1.44
C GLU A 79 1.33 -18.17 0.02
N GLU A 80 0.60 -17.42 -0.80
CA GLU A 80 1.10 -16.98 -2.10
C GLU A 80 2.27 -15.99 -1.96
N ILE A 81 2.20 -15.08 -0.99
CA ILE A 81 3.30 -14.14 -0.69
C ILE A 81 4.50 -14.92 -0.14
N TYR A 82 4.26 -15.84 0.79
CA TYR A 82 5.31 -16.70 1.35
C TYR A 82 6.04 -17.50 0.26
N SER A 83 5.29 -18.18 -0.58
CA SER A 83 5.85 -18.98 -1.68
C SER A 83 6.62 -18.09 -2.68
N GLN A 84 6.08 -16.91 -2.97
CA GLN A 84 6.74 -15.95 -3.86
C GLN A 84 8.09 -15.46 -3.28
N ILE A 85 8.17 -15.18 -1.99
CA ILE A 85 9.43 -14.79 -1.33
C ILE A 85 10.38 -15.98 -1.29
N LYS A 86 9.91 -17.13 -0.86
CA LYS A 86 10.72 -18.34 -0.69
C LYS A 86 11.33 -18.80 -2.02
N GLU A 87 10.50 -19.01 -3.03
CA GLU A 87 10.93 -19.62 -4.29
C GLU A 87 11.33 -18.59 -5.36
N GLY A 88 10.89 -17.33 -5.22
CA GLY A 88 11.08 -16.31 -6.23
C GLY A 88 10.14 -16.50 -7.44
N LYS A 89 10.13 -15.50 -8.29
CA LYS A 89 9.52 -15.55 -9.64
C LYS A 89 10.19 -14.48 -10.49
N LEU A 90 10.98 -14.86 -11.45
CA LEU A 90 11.74 -13.93 -12.28
C LEU A 90 10.93 -12.68 -12.67
N PRO A 91 11.50 -11.49 -12.49
CA PRO A 91 12.88 -11.17 -12.08
C PRO A 91 13.16 -11.23 -10.56
N MET A 92 12.17 -11.52 -9.72
CA MET A 92 12.36 -11.63 -8.27
C MET A 92 13.17 -12.89 -7.92
N PRO A 93 14.31 -12.77 -7.21
CA PRO A 93 15.12 -13.92 -6.81
C PRO A 93 14.43 -14.73 -5.70
N SER A 94 14.87 -15.96 -5.52
CA SER A 94 14.51 -16.79 -4.37
C SER A 94 15.29 -16.36 -3.13
N PHE A 95 14.62 -16.30 -1.98
CA PHE A 95 15.22 -15.96 -0.68
C PHE A 95 15.40 -17.16 0.26
N LYS A 96 15.04 -18.38 -0.16
CA LYS A 96 15.10 -19.58 0.69
C LYS A 96 16.49 -19.91 1.26
N ASN A 97 17.56 -19.43 0.61
CA ASN A 97 18.92 -19.63 1.07
C ASN A 97 19.51 -18.39 1.77
N GLN A 98 18.75 -17.31 1.86
CA GLN A 98 19.18 -16.02 2.44
C GLN A 98 18.40 -15.68 3.71
N LEU A 99 17.14 -16.09 3.78
CA LEU A 99 16.25 -15.87 4.91
C LEU A 99 15.77 -17.22 5.45
N THR A 100 15.65 -17.29 6.77
CA THR A 100 15.00 -18.40 7.44
C THR A 100 13.49 -18.43 7.16
N GLU A 101 12.85 -19.55 7.36
CA GLU A 101 11.39 -19.65 7.21
C GLU A 101 10.64 -18.68 8.14
N GLU A 102 11.16 -18.48 9.35
CA GLU A 102 10.60 -17.52 10.31
C GLU A 102 10.71 -16.08 9.79
N GLU A 103 11.85 -15.71 9.23
CA GLU A 103 12.05 -14.38 8.64
C GLU A 103 11.16 -14.14 7.43
N ILE A 104 10.96 -15.16 6.59
CA ILE A 104 10.01 -15.08 5.47
C ILE A 104 8.59 -14.87 6.00
N ARG A 105 8.16 -15.61 7.03
CA ARG A 105 6.83 -15.42 7.64
C ARG A 105 6.69 -14.03 8.28
N LYS A 106 7.70 -13.53 8.98
CA LYS A 106 7.69 -12.15 9.50
C LYS A 106 7.56 -11.13 8.39
N MET A 107 8.23 -11.34 7.26
CA MET A 107 8.10 -10.46 6.09
C MET A 107 6.69 -10.52 5.48
N VAL A 108 6.07 -11.69 5.40
CA VAL A 108 4.67 -11.83 4.95
C VAL A 108 3.73 -11.02 5.85
N GLN A 109 3.85 -11.18 7.16
CA GLN A 109 3.04 -10.43 8.14
C GLN A 109 3.28 -8.94 8.05
N PHE A 110 4.53 -8.50 7.91
CA PHE A 110 4.87 -7.09 7.70
C PHE A 110 4.17 -6.53 6.45
N ILE A 111 4.24 -7.24 5.33
CA ILE A 111 3.56 -6.81 4.10
C ILE A 111 2.05 -6.73 4.32
N ARG A 112 1.44 -7.72 4.93
CA ARG A 112 -0.01 -7.78 5.13
C ARG A 112 -0.51 -6.75 6.14
N ARG A 113 0.07 -6.74 7.33
CA ARG A 113 -0.36 -5.87 8.43
C ARG A 113 0.05 -4.43 8.22
N ASP A 114 1.35 -4.20 8.02
CA ASP A 114 1.91 -2.84 8.07
C ASP A 114 1.81 -2.11 6.73
N LEU A 115 2.03 -2.81 5.61
CA LEU A 115 1.98 -2.17 4.29
C LEU A 115 0.57 -2.16 3.69
N GLN A 116 -0.19 -3.24 3.83
CA GLN A 116 -1.53 -3.37 3.24
C GLN A 116 -2.67 -3.03 4.21
N GLY A 117 -2.37 -2.84 5.51
CA GLY A 117 -3.37 -2.55 6.53
C GLY A 117 -4.38 -3.69 6.76
N LYS A 118 -4.00 -4.93 6.50
CA LYS A 118 -4.85 -6.10 6.69
C LYS A 118 -4.57 -6.73 8.05
N GLN A 119 -5.57 -6.77 8.91
CA GLN A 119 -5.47 -7.48 10.17
C GLN A 119 -5.75 -8.97 9.94
N GLU A 120 -4.99 -9.83 10.60
CA GLU A 120 -5.29 -11.26 10.69
C GLU A 120 -6.64 -11.44 11.40
N ARG A 121 -7.49 -12.29 10.86
CA ARG A 121 -8.75 -12.70 11.52
C ARG A 121 -8.53 -13.99 12.27
#